data_05ed32ae38d5b94746eb583cac86870d
#
_entry.id   05ed32ae38d5b94746eb583cac86870d
#
_cell.length_a   1.000
_cell.length_b   1.000
_cell.length_c   1.000
_cell.angle_alpha   90.00
_cell.angle_beta   90.00
_cell.angle_gamma   90.00
#
_symmetry.space_group_name_H-M   'P 1'
#
loop_
_entity.id
_entity.type
_entity.pdbx_description
1 polymer ?
#
loop_
_entity_poly.entity_id
_entity_poly.type
_entity_poly.pdbx_seq_one_letter_code
_entity_poly.pdbx_strand_id
1 'polypeptide(L)'
;IDIPAVGGTNCYIVQDEEIKENNIHKNGEILLSIEEKLNKSKIKNNNIRPITPISQSYLFTNSNNEPDLINELKREIASSDSIDILVSFIRWSGLRLIKDELIEHTKTKKLRIITTSYMGASEFRAIKFLSQLPNTEIKISYDTQRTRLHAKSYMFNRNTGFTTAYIGSSNISKDAMTTGLEWNMKVSEKDSKNIVDKFKAT
;
A
#
# COMPACT_ATOMS: atom_id res chain seq x y z
N ILE A 1 -6.93 -19.43 -12.15
CA ILE A 1 -7.10 -18.17 -11.40
C ILE A 1 -8.53 -18.16 -10.90
N ASP A 2 -8.75 -18.14 -9.58
CA ASP A 2 -10.07 -18.01 -8.99
C ASP A 2 -10.38 -16.54 -8.78
N ILE A 3 -11.54 -16.10 -9.26
CA ILE A 3 -11.97 -14.71 -9.16
C ILE A 3 -13.15 -14.65 -8.19
N PRO A 4 -12.98 -14.09 -6.98
CA PRO A 4 -14.12 -13.89 -6.08
C PRO A 4 -14.99 -12.74 -6.54
N ALA A 5 -16.29 -12.95 -6.58
CA ALA A 5 -17.30 -11.96 -6.94
C ALA A 5 -17.95 -11.31 -5.71
N VAL A 6 -18.38 -10.06 -5.83
CA VAL A 6 -19.14 -9.37 -4.78
C VAL A 6 -20.55 -9.95 -4.70
N GLY A 7 -20.93 -10.47 -3.53
CA GLY A 7 -22.30 -10.90 -3.23
C GLY A 7 -22.62 -12.35 -3.50
N GLY A 8 -21.64 -13.17 -3.90
CA GLY A 8 -21.86 -14.61 -4.13
C GLY A 8 -20.74 -15.47 -3.54
N THR A 9 -21.08 -16.66 -3.11
CA THR A 9 -20.15 -17.72 -2.68
C THR A 9 -19.50 -18.47 -3.86
N ASN A 10 -19.72 -18.03 -5.09
CA ASN A 10 -19.27 -18.72 -6.29
C ASN A 10 -17.92 -18.17 -6.75
N CYS A 11 -16.89 -19.00 -6.69
CA CYS A 11 -15.62 -18.77 -7.38
C CYS A 11 -15.78 -19.24 -8.84
N TYR A 12 -15.44 -18.35 -9.79
CA TYR A 12 -15.37 -18.72 -11.20
C TYR A 12 -13.94 -19.12 -11.53
N ILE A 13 -13.78 -20.33 -12.09
CA ILE A 13 -12.51 -20.77 -12.66
C ILE A 13 -12.50 -20.26 -14.11
N VAL A 14 -11.63 -19.31 -14.42
CA VAL A 14 -11.37 -18.92 -15.79
C VAL A 14 -10.33 -19.91 -16.35
N GLN A 15 -10.78 -20.90 -17.11
CA GLN A 15 -9.87 -21.66 -17.96
C GLN A 15 -9.53 -20.82 -19.20
N ASP A 16 -8.33 -21.00 -19.72
CA ASP A 16 -7.61 -20.18 -20.73
C ASP A 16 -8.32 -20.00 -22.11
N GLU A 17 -9.60 -20.13 -22.21
CA GLU A 17 -10.33 -19.95 -23.46
C GLU A 17 -10.99 -18.58 -23.50
N GLU A 18 -10.33 -17.66 -24.25
CA GLU A 18 -10.86 -16.40 -24.78
C GLU A 18 -11.65 -15.52 -23.79
N ILE A 19 -10.94 -14.76 -22.97
CA ILE A 19 -11.50 -13.53 -22.37
C ILE A 19 -11.76 -12.58 -23.54
N LYS A 20 -12.98 -12.61 -24.09
CA LYS A 20 -13.42 -11.58 -25.04
C LYS A 20 -13.43 -10.24 -24.30
N GLU A 21 -12.75 -9.24 -24.83
CA GLU A 21 -12.53 -7.91 -24.25
C GLU A 21 -13.82 -7.18 -23.80
N ASN A 22 -14.99 -7.72 -24.07
CA ASN A 22 -16.29 -7.10 -23.82
C ASN A 22 -17.23 -7.90 -22.90
N ASN A 23 -16.75 -8.90 -22.18
CA ASN A 23 -17.62 -9.67 -21.31
C ASN A 23 -17.83 -8.95 -19.96
N ILE A 24 -18.85 -8.12 -19.87
CA ILE A 24 -19.36 -7.60 -18.59
C ILE A 24 -20.13 -8.73 -17.93
N HIS A 25 -19.81 -9.03 -16.67
CA HIS A 25 -20.58 -10.00 -15.89
C HIS A 25 -22.04 -9.55 -15.84
N LYS A 26 -22.98 -10.45 -16.15
CA LYS A 26 -24.42 -10.14 -16.30
C LYS A 26 -25.05 -9.49 -15.06
N ASN A 27 -24.46 -9.65 -13.88
CA ASN A 27 -24.91 -9.03 -12.64
C ASN A 27 -24.15 -7.75 -12.28
N GLY A 28 -23.29 -7.23 -13.15
CA GLY A 28 -22.51 -6.00 -12.88
C GLY A 28 -21.47 -6.17 -11.76
N GLU A 29 -20.95 -7.38 -11.54
CA GLU A 29 -19.98 -7.65 -10.48
C GLU A 29 -18.62 -7.01 -10.78
N ILE A 30 -17.96 -6.51 -9.73
CA ILE A 30 -16.65 -5.86 -9.83
C ILE A 30 -15.59 -6.85 -9.32
N LEU A 31 -14.51 -7.04 -10.10
CA LEU A 31 -13.35 -7.80 -9.68
C LEU A 31 -12.66 -7.10 -8.49
N LEU A 32 -12.67 -7.74 -7.33
CA LEU A 32 -12.10 -7.19 -6.10
C LEU A 32 -10.67 -7.66 -5.83
N SER A 33 -10.35 -8.90 -6.19
CA SER A 33 -9.02 -9.46 -5.98
C SER A 33 -8.76 -10.58 -6.98
N ILE A 34 -7.47 -10.80 -7.25
CA ILE A 34 -6.96 -11.96 -7.99
C ILE A 34 -5.96 -12.62 -7.06
N GLU A 35 -6.15 -13.91 -6.77
CA GLU A 35 -5.24 -14.70 -5.95
C GLU A 35 -4.60 -15.81 -6.79
N GLU A 36 -3.29 -15.98 -6.67
CA GLU A 36 -2.58 -17.10 -7.27
C GLU A 36 -2.69 -18.33 -6.35
N LYS A 37 -3.24 -19.43 -6.87
CA LYS A 37 -3.26 -20.70 -6.14
C LYS A 37 -1.89 -21.35 -6.14
N LEU A 38 -1.06 -20.99 -5.18
CA LEU A 38 0.13 -21.77 -4.82
C LEU A 38 -0.24 -22.87 -3.85
N ASN A 39 -0.40 -24.09 -4.38
CA ASN A 39 -0.62 -25.34 -3.62
C ASN A 39 -1.84 -25.41 -2.68
N LYS A 40 -2.57 -26.51 -2.77
CA LYS A 40 -3.84 -26.92 -2.14
C LYS A 40 -3.95 -26.82 -0.60
N SER A 41 -3.22 -25.94 0.08
CA SER A 41 -3.32 -25.72 1.50
C SER A 41 -4.33 -24.62 1.78
N LYS A 42 -5.39 -24.98 2.48
CA LYS A 42 -6.48 -24.17 3.08
C LYS A 42 -6.29 -22.66 2.96
N ILE A 43 -6.87 -22.07 1.94
CA ILE A 43 -7.02 -20.62 1.82
C ILE A 43 -7.93 -20.20 2.99
N LYS A 44 -7.36 -19.52 3.99
CA LYS A 44 -8.16 -18.73 4.91
C LYS A 44 -8.75 -17.59 4.10
N ASN A 45 -10.06 -17.59 3.89
CA ASN A 45 -10.83 -16.54 3.20
C ASN A 45 -10.82 -15.21 3.98
N ASN A 46 -9.66 -14.69 4.31
CA ASN A 46 -9.50 -13.31 4.73
C ASN A 46 -9.00 -12.52 3.53
N ASN A 47 -9.88 -12.24 2.57
CA ASN A 47 -9.61 -11.35 1.46
C ASN A 47 -9.43 -9.91 1.98
N ILE A 48 -8.31 -9.66 2.69
CA ILE A 48 -7.94 -8.32 3.09
C ILE A 48 -7.49 -7.59 1.83
N ARG A 49 -8.22 -6.56 1.46
CA ARG A 49 -7.95 -5.71 0.30
C ARG A 49 -8.14 -4.24 0.67
N PRO A 50 -7.56 -3.30 -0.07
CA PRO A 50 -7.87 -1.89 0.06
C PRO A 50 -9.38 -1.61 0.00
N ILE A 51 -9.82 -0.53 0.64
CA ILE A 51 -11.23 -0.11 0.62
C ILE A 51 -11.57 0.42 -0.77
N THR A 52 -10.68 1.26 -1.32
CA THR A 52 -10.81 1.78 -2.69
C THR A 52 -10.34 0.73 -3.70
N PRO A 53 -10.93 0.69 -4.91
CA PRO A 53 -10.52 -0.27 -5.94
C PRO A 53 -9.03 -0.19 -6.26
N ILE A 54 -8.33 -1.32 -6.31
CA ILE A 54 -6.89 -1.36 -6.63
C ILE A 54 -6.59 -1.06 -8.10
N SER A 55 -7.61 -1.09 -8.96
CA SER A 55 -7.51 -0.78 -10.39
C SER A 55 -7.71 0.69 -10.71
N GLN A 56 -8.08 1.53 -9.74
CA GLN A 56 -8.40 2.94 -9.94
C GLN A 56 -7.55 3.84 -9.06
N SER A 57 -7.17 4.98 -9.60
CA SER A 57 -6.56 6.07 -8.84
C SER A 57 -7.63 6.80 -8.01
N TYR A 58 -7.23 7.34 -6.86
CA TYR A 58 -8.14 7.97 -5.91
C TYR A 58 -7.45 9.10 -5.15
N LEU A 59 -8.18 10.17 -4.83
CA LEU A 59 -7.68 11.27 -4.01
C LEU A 59 -8.26 11.17 -2.60
N PHE A 60 -7.41 11.08 -1.60
CA PHE A 60 -7.75 11.17 -0.18
C PHE A 60 -7.51 12.59 0.30
N THR A 61 -8.51 13.22 0.89
CA THR A 61 -8.45 14.58 1.45
C THR A 61 -8.65 14.61 2.96
N ASN A 62 -8.82 13.42 3.58
CA ASN A 62 -9.21 13.25 4.98
C ASN A 62 -10.54 13.93 5.34
N SER A 63 -11.48 13.99 4.38
CA SER A 63 -12.83 14.48 4.63
C SER A 63 -13.70 13.42 5.31
N ASN A 64 -14.74 13.87 6.03
CA ASN A 64 -15.63 12.96 6.80
C ASN A 64 -16.41 11.95 5.93
N ASN A 65 -16.47 12.17 4.62
CA ASN A 65 -17.23 11.33 3.70
C ASN A 65 -16.34 10.37 2.89
N GLU A 66 -15.06 10.30 3.20
CA GLU A 66 -14.07 9.46 2.53
C GLU A 66 -13.59 8.32 3.43
N PRO A 67 -13.10 7.22 2.84
CA PRO A 67 -12.38 6.22 3.63
C PRO A 67 -11.16 6.83 4.33
N ASP A 68 -10.95 6.51 5.59
CA ASP A 68 -9.77 6.94 6.32
C ASP A 68 -8.48 6.44 5.66
N LEU A 69 -7.53 7.34 5.44
CA LEU A 69 -6.22 6.98 4.88
C LEU A 69 -5.54 5.88 5.69
N ILE A 70 -5.62 5.93 7.02
CA ILE A 70 -4.98 4.94 7.90
C ILE A 70 -5.57 3.54 7.68
N ASN A 71 -6.89 3.42 7.55
CA ASN A 71 -7.55 2.14 7.32
C ASN A 71 -7.23 1.60 5.92
N GLU A 72 -7.11 2.48 4.94
CA GLU A 72 -6.66 2.11 3.59
C GLU A 72 -5.23 1.59 3.62
N LEU A 73 -4.28 2.33 4.25
CA LEU A 73 -2.88 1.93 4.34
C LEU A 73 -2.70 0.58 5.06
N LYS A 74 -3.45 0.31 6.13
CA LYS A 74 -3.43 -1.00 6.80
C LYS A 74 -3.77 -2.15 5.86
N ARG A 75 -4.79 -1.95 5.04
CA ARG A 75 -5.22 -2.95 4.07
C ARG A 75 -4.25 -3.10 2.89
N GLU A 76 -3.64 -1.99 2.46
CA GLU A 76 -2.56 -2.00 1.47
C GLU A 76 -1.36 -2.81 1.98
N ILE A 77 -0.92 -2.57 3.24
CA ILE A 77 0.17 -3.32 3.88
C ILE A 77 -0.14 -4.82 3.90
N ALA A 78 -1.34 -5.19 4.34
CA ALA A 78 -1.74 -6.59 4.48
C ALA A 78 -1.84 -7.33 3.14
N SER A 79 -2.21 -6.63 2.06
CA SER A 79 -2.50 -7.21 0.73
C SER A 79 -1.36 -7.10 -0.28
N SER A 80 -0.26 -6.42 0.05
CA SER A 80 0.89 -6.25 -0.86
C SER A 80 1.93 -7.38 -0.72
N ASP A 81 2.77 -7.56 -1.74
CA ASP A 81 3.89 -8.51 -1.76
C ASP A 81 5.20 -7.88 -1.27
N SER A 82 5.38 -6.59 -1.48
CA SER A 82 6.46 -5.81 -0.87
C SER A 82 6.07 -4.34 -0.76
N ILE A 83 6.76 -3.61 0.13
CA ILE A 83 6.44 -2.22 0.44
C ILE A 83 7.70 -1.37 0.33
N ASP A 84 7.57 -0.21 -0.33
CA ASP A 84 8.58 0.83 -0.38
C ASP A 84 8.01 2.13 0.19
N ILE A 85 8.69 2.71 1.17
CA ILE A 85 8.27 3.95 1.83
C ILE A 85 9.39 4.99 1.70
N LEU A 86 9.04 6.15 1.19
CA LEU A 86 9.91 7.32 1.15
C LEU A 86 9.20 8.47 1.86
N VAL A 87 9.67 8.84 3.06
CA VAL A 87 9.06 9.90 3.87
C VAL A 87 10.09 10.79 4.52
N SER A 88 9.75 12.06 4.70
CA SER A 88 10.67 13.01 5.34
C SER A 88 10.92 12.66 6.80
N PHE A 89 9.92 12.23 7.53
CA PHE A 89 10.09 11.83 8.93
C PHE A 89 9.12 10.74 9.37
N ILE A 90 9.51 10.06 10.45
CA ILE A 90 8.74 8.98 11.06
C ILE A 90 8.61 9.26 12.56
N ARG A 91 7.37 9.45 13.02
CA ARG A 91 7.04 9.57 14.44
C ARG A 91 6.43 8.31 15.00
N TRP A 92 6.73 8.00 16.23
CA TRP A 92 6.15 6.84 16.91
C TRP A 92 4.62 6.90 16.98
N SER A 93 4.08 8.11 17.14
CA SER A 93 2.63 8.33 17.18
C SER A 93 1.90 7.86 15.92
N GLY A 94 2.51 7.99 14.74
CA GLY A 94 1.99 7.47 13.48
C GLY A 94 2.33 5.99 13.28
N LEU A 95 3.60 5.62 13.51
CA LEU A 95 4.05 4.24 13.30
C LEU A 95 3.25 3.22 14.11
N ARG A 96 2.91 3.54 15.36
CA ARG A 96 2.10 2.65 16.20
C ARG A 96 0.73 2.31 15.63
N LEU A 97 0.20 3.12 14.71
CA LEU A 97 -1.10 2.90 14.09
C LEU A 97 -1.08 1.77 13.06
N ILE A 98 0.09 1.52 12.45
CA ILE A 98 0.30 0.48 11.41
C ILE A 98 1.30 -0.60 11.87
N LYS A 99 1.67 -0.57 13.14
CA LYS A 99 2.75 -1.40 13.69
C LYS A 99 2.46 -2.89 13.53
N ASP A 100 1.26 -3.31 13.83
CA ASP A 100 0.89 -4.72 13.87
C ASP A 100 0.82 -5.29 12.45
N GLU A 101 0.33 -4.52 11.49
CA GLU A 101 0.31 -4.87 10.07
C GLU A 101 1.76 -4.98 9.52
N LEU A 102 2.66 -4.07 9.90
CA LEU A 102 4.07 -4.14 9.49
C LEU A 102 4.78 -5.35 10.10
N ILE A 103 4.54 -5.67 11.38
CA ILE A 103 5.10 -6.87 12.02
C ILE A 103 4.66 -8.13 11.26
N GLU A 104 3.39 -8.23 10.91
CA GLU A 104 2.88 -9.40 10.19
C GLU A 104 3.44 -9.48 8.78
N HIS A 105 3.44 -8.37 8.04
CA HIS A 105 3.97 -8.27 6.68
C HIS A 105 5.45 -8.69 6.61
N THR A 106 6.27 -8.15 7.50
CA THR A 106 7.72 -8.36 7.47
C THR A 106 8.16 -9.76 7.89
N LYS A 107 7.29 -10.60 8.44
CA LYS A 107 7.63 -12.02 8.71
C LYS A 107 8.08 -12.76 7.43
N THR A 108 7.47 -12.43 6.29
CA THR A 108 7.71 -13.15 5.03
C THR A 108 7.95 -12.24 3.82
N LYS A 109 7.69 -10.95 3.94
CA LYS A 109 7.68 -9.99 2.83
C LYS A 109 8.61 -8.81 3.09
N LYS A 110 9.10 -8.19 2.02
CA LYS A 110 10.12 -7.13 2.10
C LYS A 110 9.49 -5.77 2.39
N LEU A 111 10.14 -5.02 3.29
CA LEU A 111 9.88 -3.61 3.58
C LEU A 111 11.15 -2.80 3.36
N ARG A 112 11.10 -1.75 2.52
CA ARG A 112 12.19 -0.79 2.36
C ARG A 112 11.70 0.60 2.76
N ILE A 113 12.55 1.32 3.51
CA ILE A 113 12.21 2.65 3.99
C ILE A 113 13.39 3.59 3.74
N ILE A 114 13.10 4.75 3.18
CA ILE A 114 14.03 5.87 3.11
C ILE A 114 13.43 7.05 3.87
N THR A 115 14.21 7.63 4.78
CA THR A 115 13.83 8.82 5.57
C THR A 115 15.02 9.74 5.76
N THR A 116 14.84 10.86 6.43
CA THR A 116 15.95 11.80 6.70
C THR A 116 16.10 12.14 8.17
N SER A 117 17.30 12.54 8.54
CA SER A 117 17.62 13.14 9.84
C SER A 117 17.30 14.63 9.93
N TYR A 118 16.82 15.24 8.85
CA TYR A 118 16.57 16.69 8.78
C TYR A 118 15.66 17.16 9.92
N MET A 119 16.08 18.24 10.58
CA MET A 119 15.42 18.85 11.75
C MET A 119 15.20 17.90 12.95
N GLY A 120 15.82 16.73 13.00
CA GLY A 120 15.57 15.75 14.07
C GLY A 120 14.10 15.30 14.15
N ALA A 121 13.34 15.42 13.05
CA ALA A 121 11.90 15.16 13.04
C ALA A 121 11.56 13.66 13.09
N SER A 122 12.48 12.79 12.67
CA SER A 122 12.34 11.33 12.83
C SER A 122 12.70 10.91 14.24
N GLU A 123 11.82 10.17 14.91
CA GLU A 123 12.05 9.71 16.28
C GLU A 123 12.94 8.45 16.30
N PHE A 124 14.00 8.47 17.10
CA PHE A 124 14.90 7.33 17.27
C PHE A 124 14.16 6.04 17.64
N ARG A 125 13.15 6.13 18.52
CA ARG A 125 12.32 4.98 18.92
C ARG A 125 11.65 4.32 17.72
N ALA A 126 11.12 5.13 16.79
CA ALA A 126 10.44 4.63 15.60
C ALA A 126 11.44 3.94 14.65
N ILE A 127 12.58 4.57 14.39
CA ILE A 127 13.64 4.01 13.55
C ILE A 127 14.19 2.71 14.15
N LYS A 128 14.47 2.70 15.46
CA LYS A 128 14.95 1.51 16.17
C LYS A 128 13.94 0.35 16.06
N PHE A 129 12.66 0.61 16.25
CA PHE A 129 11.64 -0.41 16.09
C PHE A 129 11.64 -1.01 14.68
N LEU A 130 11.61 -0.16 13.66
CA LEU A 130 11.60 -0.59 12.27
C LEU A 130 12.86 -1.38 11.88
N SER A 131 14.03 -0.98 12.38
CA SER A 131 15.30 -1.69 12.11
C SER A 131 15.38 -3.08 12.73
N GLN A 132 14.50 -3.39 13.69
CA GLN A 132 14.42 -4.71 14.33
C GLN A 132 13.43 -5.65 13.65
N LEU A 133 12.63 -5.16 12.72
CA LEU A 133 11.69 -6.00 11.97
C LEU A 133 12.45 -6.88 10.96
N PRO A 134 12.06 -8.16 10.83
CA PRO A 134 12.65 -9.03 9.81
C PRO A 134 12.36 -8.48 8.40
N ASN A 135 13.18 -8.85 7.42
CA ASN A 135 13.02 -8.46 6.01
C ASN A 135 12.87 -6.94 5.77
N THR A 136 13.41 -6.11 6.68
CA THR A 136 13.29 -4.66 6.63
C THR A 136 14.65 -4.01 6.37
N GLU A 137 14.68 -3.10 5.39
CA GLU A 137 15.83 -2.27 5.06
C GLU A 137 15.48 -0.79 5.28
N ILE A 138 16.30 -0.08 6.08
CA ILE A 138 16.12 1.36 6.33
C ILE A 138 17.36 2.10 5.89
N LYS A 139 17.17 3.15 5.10
CA LYS A 139 18.21 4.12 4.75
C LYS A 139 17.82 5.50 5.29
N ILE A 140 18.80 6.17 5.88
CA ILE A 140 18.62 7.51 6.44
C ILE A 140 19.51 8.47 5.66
N SER A 141 18.88 9.47 5.03
CA SER A 141 19.61 10.59 4.43
C SER A 141 20.07 11.55 5.52
N TYR A 142 21.37 11.76 5.61
CA TYR A 142 22.00 12.75 6.49
C TYR A 142 22.33 14.06 5.76
N ASP A 143 22.01 14.16 4.48
CA ASP A 143 22.17 15.43 3.73
C ASP A 143 21.03 16.38 4.12
N THR A 144 21.34 17.27 5.03
CA THR A 144 20.40 18.29 5.52
C THR A 144 20.60 19.67 4.87
N GLN A 145 21.62 19.80 4.04
CA GLN A 145 22.02 21.11 3.47
C GLN A 145 21.71 21.24 1.98
N ARG A 146 22.01 20.23 1.17
CA ARG A 146 21.89 20.28 -0.29
C ARG A 146 20.55 19.77 -0.77
N THR A 147 20.21 18.54 -0.40
CA THR A 147 19.01 17.87 -0.85
C THR A 147 18.13 17.58 0.34
N ARG A 148 17.19 18.49 0.62
CA ARG A 148 16.20 18.26 1.68
C ARG A 148 15.18 17.23 1.19
N LEU A 149 15.31 15.98 1.65
CA LEU A 149 14.31 14.98 1.37
C LEU A 149 12.96 15.40 1.97
N HIS A 150 12.03 15.83 1.12
CA HIS A 150 10.70 16.26 1.53
C HIS A 150 9.58 15.46 0.84
N ALA A 151 9.92 14.42 0.11
CA ALA A 151 8.97 13.51 -0.52
C ALA A 151 8.20 12.69 0.53
N LYS A 152 6.96 12.36 0.24
CA LYS A 152 6.14 11.42 0.99
C LYS A 152 5.46 10.53 -0.03
N SER A 153 5.90 9.30 -0.06
CA SER A 153 5.33 8.30 -0.94
C SER A 153 5.36 6.92 -0.29
N TYR A 154 4.35 6.14 -0.61
CA TYR A 154 4.19 4.76 -0.16
C TYR A 154 3.87 3.92 -1.39
N MET A 155 4.63 2.88 -1.67
CA MET A 155 4.36 1.98 -2.77
C MET A 155 4.11 0.58 -2.26
N PHE A 156 3.00 0.01 -2.68
CA PHE A 156 2.54 -1.32 -2.33
C PHE A 156 2.60 -2.19 -3.58
N ASN A 157 3.70 -2.92 -3.71
CA ASN A 157 3.96 -3.74 -4.89
C ASN A 157 3.12 -5.02 -4.86
N ARG A 158 2.61 -5.40 -6.03
CA ARG A 158 1.88 -6.66 -6.25
C ARG A 158 2.35 -7.33 -7.52
N ASN A 159 2.72 -8.61 -7.42
CA ASN A 159 3.17 -9.42 -8.54
C ASN A 159 2.05 -9.66 -9.56
N THR A 160 0.79 -9.43 -9.16
CA THR A 160 -0.40 -9.52 -10.02
C THR A 160 -0.56 -8.35 -10.99
N GLY A 161 0.31 -7.32 -10.94
CA GLY A 161 0.22 -6.11 -11.76
C GLY A 161 -0.84 -5.12 -11.28
N PHE A 162 -1.18 -5.15 -9.99
CA PHE A 162 -2.06 -4.20 -9.32
C PHE A 162 -1.32 -3.39 -8.25
N THR A 163 -0.10 -2.99 -8.56
CA THR A 163 0.69 -2.12 -7.70
C THR A 163 -0.02 -0.78 -7.51
N THR A 164 -0.01 -0.28 -6.28
CA THR A 164 -0.55 1.03 -5.92
C THR A 164 0.55 1.89 -5.30
N ALA A 165 0.55 3.17 -5.63
CA ALA A 165 1.47 4.14 -5.03
C ALA A 165 0.68 5.32 -4.48
N TYR A 166 1.06 5.81 -3.30
CA TYR A 166 0.49 6.99 -2.68
C TYR A 166 1.52 8.11 -2.69
N ILE A 167 1.11 9.28 -3.16
CA ILE A 167 1.93 10.49 -3.19
C ILE A 167 1.14 11.60 -2.53
N GLY A 168 1.76 12.31 -1.62
CA GLY A 168 1.05 13.42 -1.00
C GLY A 168 1.85 14.13 0.07
N SER A 169 1.14 14.71 1.00
CA SER A 169 1.72 15.49 2.09
C SER A 169 1.95 14.69 3.37
N SER A 170 1.40 13.45 3.50
CA SER A 170 1.40 12.68 4.74
C SER A 170 2.74 12.00 5.05
N ASN A 171 3.38 12.43 6.12
CA ASN A 171 4.45 11.67 6.77
C ASN A 171 3.87 10.59 7.71
N ILE A 172 4.74 9.71 8.25
CA ILE A 172 4.31 8.74 9.27
C ILE A 172 4.18 9.47 10.63
N SER A 173 3.05 10.15 10.81
CA SER A 173 2.64 10.80 12.07
C SER A 173 1.15 10.60 12.31
N LYS A 174 0.71 10.65 13.56
CA LYS A 174 -0.70 10.45 13.89
C LYS A 174 -1.59 11.43 13.13
N ASP A 175 -1.29 12.72 13.24
CA ASP A 175 -2.13 13.77 12.67
C ASP A 175 -2.23 13.64 11.15
N ALA A 176 -1.11 13.40 10.45
CA ALA A 176 -1.09 13.24 9.00
C ALA A 176 -1.87 11.99 8.51
N MET A 177 -1.93 10.93 9.33
CA MET A 177 -2.61 9.69 8.98
C MET A 177 -4.07 9.63 9.39
N THR A 178 -4.55 10.56 10.26
CA THR A 178 -5.91 10.51 10.82
C THR A 178 -6.69 11.79 10.60
N THR A 179 -6.40 12.86 11.35
CA THR A 179 -7.24 14.07 11.45
C THR A 179 -6.69 15.29 10.73
N GLY A 180 -5.43 15.23 10.29
CA GLY A 180 -4.81 16.34 9.55
C GLY A 180 -5.43 16.52 8.16
N LEU A 181 -5.56 17.78 7.73
CA LEU A 181 -5.94 18.08 6.34
C LEU A 181 -4.74 17.78 5.43
N GLU A 182 -4.69 16.56 4.96
CA GLU A 182 -3.61 16.04 4.11
C GLU A 182 -4.18 15.54 2.79
N TRP A 183 -3.53 15.86 1.71
CA TRP A 183 -3.91 15.36 0.40
C TRP A 183 -2.97 14.25 -0.01
N ASN A 184 -3.53 13.09 -0.32
CA ASN A 184 -2.79 11.95 -0.79
C ASN A 184 -3.46 11.33 -2.00
N MET A 185 -2.74 11.29 -3.11
CA MET A 185 -3.20 10.66 -4.32
C MET A 185 -2.74 9.21 -4.35
N LYS A 186 -3.67 8.28 -4.39
CA LYS A 186 -3.45 6.90 -4.77
C LYS A 186 -3.37 6.81 -6.28
N VAL A 187 -2.28 6.27 -6.80
CA VAL A 187 -2.06 5.98 -8.21
C VAL A 187 -2.08 4.47 -8.39
N SER A 188 -2.96 3.98 -9.26
CA SER A 188 -3.03 2.57 -9.63
C SER A 188 -2.17 2.27 -10.85
N GLU A 189 -1.44 1.15 -10.83
CA GLU A 189 -0.68 0.67 -12.00
C GLU A 189 -1.58 0.39 -13.21
N LYS A 190 -2.84 -0.02 -12.99
CA LYS A 190 -3.81 -0.26 -14.07
C LYS A 190 -4.30 1.02 -14.73
N ASP A 191 -4.40 2.09 -13.95
CA ASP A 191 -4.91 3.38 -14.41
C ASP A 191 -3.77 4.26 -14.97
N SER A 192 -2.59 4.23 -14.32
CA SER A 192 -1.47 5.11 -14.65
C SER A 192 -0.13 4.38 -14.54
N LYS A 193 0.06 3.37 -15.38
CA LYS A 193 1.28 2.53 -15.37
C LYS A 193 2.57 3.34 -15.47
N ASN A 194 2.60 4.34 -16.35
CA ASN A 194 3.78 5.19 -16.56
C ASN A 194 4.21 5.93 -15.28
N ILE A 195 3.27 6.33 -14.43
CA ILE A 195 3.57 6.99 -13.15
C ILE A 195 4.17 5.98 -12.18
N VAL A 196 3.56 4.80 -12.05
CA VAL A 196 4.05 3.74 -11.16
C VAL A 196 5.43 3.24 -11.61
N ASP A 197 5.67 3.09 -12.92
CA ASP A 197 6.99 2.72 -13.45
C ASP A 197 8.04 3.79 -13.13
N LYS A 198 7.68 5.08 -13.18
CA LYS A 198 8.57 6.17 -12.76
C LYS A 198 8.94 6.07 -11.27
N PHE A 199 7.96 5.72 -10.42
CA PHE A 199 8.22 5.46 -9.00
C PHE A 199 9.22 4.32 -8.78
N LYS A 200 9.03 3.20 -9.49
CA LYS A 200 9.92 2.04 -9.40
C LYS A 200 11.36 2.36 -9.81
N ALA A 201 11.54 3.36 -10.67
CA ALA A 201 12.85 3.78 -11.21
C ALA A 201 13.57 4.84 -10.35
N THR A 202 12.92 5.38 -9.32
CA THR A 202 13.46 6.42 -8.44
C THR A 202 13.98 5.83 -7.14
#